data_2f706203167f3dab6670fb944f37736b
#
_entry.id   2f706203167f3dab6670fb944f37736b
#
_cell.length_a   1.000
_cell.length_b   1.000
_cell.length_c   1.000
_cell.angle_alpha   90.00
_cell.angle_beta   90.00
_cell.angle_gamma   90.00
#
_symmetry.space_group_name_H-M   'P 1'
#
loop_
_entity.id
_entity.type
_entity.pdbx_description
1 polymer ?
#
loop_
_entity_poly.entity_id
_entity_poly.type
_entity_poly.pdbx_seq_one_letter_code
_entity_poly.pdbx_strand_id
1 'polypeptide(L)'
;MALDVSSHKLVVAYIKGRKNPLGDNLRPMINKFFATPEAALADVPDGASVMIGGFGNAGMPAELIDCLIAQGAKELTVVNNNAGNADAGLAALIGAGRVRKIICSFPRQTDSWHFDKLYRAGKLELELVPQGTLAERIRAAGAGVGAFFTPTAFGTQLAEGKETREIGGRGHVLEYAIYADYALIKADRADRWGNLTYRKTARNFAPVMASAAKCTVVQVRETVELGELDPETVVTPGIFVKRVIKLH
;
A
#
# COMPACT_ATOMS: atom_id res chain seq x y z
N MET A 1 -28.18 -24.37 -19.18
CA MET A 1 -27.46 -25.56 -18.73
C MET A 1 -26.87 -25.22 -17.37
N ALA A 2 -27.56 -25.58 -16.29
CA ALA A 2 -27.19 -25.24 -14.93
C ALA A 2 -26.02 -26.15 -14.51
N LEU A 3 -24.89 -25.57 -14.16
CA LEU A 3 -23.78 -26.30 -13.56
C LEU A 3 -24.15 -26.70 -12.12
N ASP A 4 -24.14 -28.02 -11.92
CA ASP A 4 -24.51 -28.67 -10.68
C ASP A 4 -23.60 -28.26 -9.50
N VAL A 5 -24.21 -27.71 -8.48
CA VAL A 5 -23.57 -27.29 -7.21
C VAL A 5 -22.96 -28.48 -6.43
N SER A 6 -23.26 -29.73 -6.83
CA SER A 6 -22.69 -30.94 -6.22
C SER A 6 -21.19 -31.10 -6.45
N SER A 7 -20.67 -30.57 -7.57
CA SER A 7 -19.26 -30.67 -7.94
C SER A 7 -18.34 -29.87 -7.02
N HIS A 8 -18.82 -28.76 -6.42
CA HIS A 8 -18.03 -27.94 -5.51
C HIS A 8 -17.78 -28.63 -4.15
N LYS A 9 -18.79 -29.37 -3.64
CA LYS A 9 -18.64 -30.17 -2.41
C LYS A 9 -17.69 -31.35 -2.59
N LEU A 10 -17.64 -31.92 -3.78
CA LEU A 10 -16.71 -33.01 -4.09
C LEU A 10 -15.25 -32.56 -4.15
N VAL A 11 -14.97 -31.39 -4.70
CA VAL A 11 -13.61 -30.84 -4.76
C VAL A 11 -13.10 -30.50 -3.36
N VAL A 12 -13.93 -29.92 -2.49
CA VAL A 12 -13.57 -29.61 -1.10
C VAL A 12 -13.40 -30.89 -0.26
N ALA A 13 -14.23 -31.92 -0.47
CA ALA A 13 -14.08 -33.22 0.19
C ALA A 13 -12.84 -33.99 -0.30
N TYR A 14 -12.49 -33.85 -1.59
CA TYR A 14 -11.29 -34.45 -2.18
C TYR A 14 -10.00 -33.87 -1.57
N ILE A 15 -9.99 -32.58 -1.24
CA ILE A 15 -8.84 -31.90 -0.60
C ILE A 15 -8.72 -32.28 0.89
N LYS A 16 -9.84 -32.56 1.58
CA LYS A 16 -9.85 -32.90 3.01
C LYS A 16 -9.58 -34.36 3.38
N GLY A 17 -9.66 -35.30 2.42
CA GLY A 17 -9.73 -36.73 2.74
C GLY A 17 -8.60 -37.64 2.23
N ARG A 18 -7.62 -37.17 1.46
CA ARG A 18 -6.55 -38.06 0.95
C ARG A 18 -5.22 -37.83 1.64
N LYS A 19 -4.67 -38.91 2.24
CA LYS A 19 -3.22 -39.02 2.49
C LYS A 19 -2.53 -38.85 1.13
N ASN A 20 -1.62 -37.88 1.06
CA ASN A 20 -0.91 -37.56 -0.17
C ASN A 20 -0.09 -38.79 -0.64
N PRO A 21 -0.35 -39.37 -1.84
CA PRO A 21 0.39 -40.50 -2.34
C PRO A 21 1.86 -40.21 -2.72
N LEU A 22 2.31 -38.93 -2.61
CA LEU A 22 3.64 -38.49 -3.01
C LEU A 22 4.60 -38.29 -1.82
N GLY A 23 4.27 -38.77 -0.62
CA GLY A 23 5.13 -38.62 0.57
C GLY A 23 5.24 -37.19 1.08
N ASP A 24 5.84 -37.00 2.27
CA ASP A 24 5.97 -35.73 2.99
C ASP A 24 6.91 -34.66 2.35
N ASN A 25 7.20 -34.78 1.05
CA ASN A 25 7.86 -33.74 0.26
C ASN A 25 6.86 -32.65 -0.20
N LEU A 26 6.00 -32.19 0.71
CA LEU A 26 5.15 -31.04 0.47
C LEU A 26 6.06 -29.81 0.33
N ARG A 27 6.01 -29.16 -0.86
CA ARG A 27 6.49 -27.79 -0.97
C ARG A 27 5.90 -27.01 0.20
N PRO A 28 6.69 -26.20 0.93
CA PRO A 28 6.14 -25.47 2.07
C PRO A 28 4.89 -24.73 1.64
N MET A 29 3.79 -24.97 2.35
CA MET A 29 2.52 -24.30 2.03
C MET A 29 2.73 -22.81 2.16
N ILE A 30 2.30 -22.06 1.15
CA ILE A 30 2.35 -20.59 1.18
C ILE A 30 1.58 -20.12 2.43
N ASN A 31 2.32 -19.49 3.34
CA ASN A 31 1.78 -18.84 4.51
C ASN A 31 2.49 -17.49 4.69
N LYS A 32 1.73 -16.41 4.60
CA LYS A 32 2.22 -15.03 4.70
C LYS A 32 1.90 -14.39 6.05
N PHE A 33 1.36 -15.15 6.99
CA PHE A 33 1.10 -14.65 8.33
C PHE A 33 2.40 -14.49 9.11
N PHE A 34 2.57 -13.31 9.67
CA PHE A 34 3.64 -12.97 10.59
C PHE A 34 3.08 -12.92 12.01
N ALA A 35 3.90 -13.33 12.98
CA ALA A 35 3.47 -13.40 14.37
C ALA A 35 3.34 -11.99 14.99
N THR A 36 4.23 -11.06 14.59
CA THR A 36 4.25 -9.70 15.14
C THR A 36 4.57 -8.66 14.07
N PRO A 37 4.14 -7.40 14.25
CA PRO A 37 4.52 -6.29 13.37
C PRO A 37 6.03 -6.07 13.30
N GLU A 38 6.76 -6.28 14.42
CA GLU A 38 8.20 -6.11 14.51
C GLU A 38 8.91 -7.10 13.58
N ALA A 39 8.51 -8.36 13.61
CA ALA A 39 9.06 -9.38 12.71
C ALA A 39 8.77 -9.06 11.24
N ALA A 40 7.61 -8.44 10.97
CA ALA A 40 7.20 -8.08 9.62
C ALA A 40 7.89 -6.82 9.07
N LEU A 41 8.51 -5.99 9.91
CA LEU A 41 9.19 -4.76 9.53
C LEU A 41 10.68 -4.75 9.85
N ALA A 42 11.22 -5.86 10.39
CA ALA A 42 12.60 -5.94 10.88
C ALA A 42 13.68 -5.60 9.82
N ASP A 43 13.38 -5.80 8.55
CA ASP A 43 14.29 -5.64 7.43
C ASP A 43 14.11 -4.33 6.65
N VAL A 44 13.31 -3.37 7.16
CA VAL A 44 13.16 -2.05 6.52
C VAL A 44 14.45 -1.25 6.73
N PRO A 45 15.23 -0.95 5.67
CA PRO A 45 16.49 -0.25 5.81
C PRO A 45 16.32 1.27 5.86
N ASP A 46 17.34 1.96 6.33
CA ASP A 46 17.46 3.41 6.14
C ASP A 46 17.38 3.77 4.65
N GLY A 47 16.76 4.89 4.31
CA GLY A 47 16.61 5.37 2.94
C GLY A 47 15.52 4.67 2.12
N ALA A 48 14.83 3.68 2.68
CA ALA A 48 13.76 2.96 1.97
C ALA A 48 12.65 3.89 1.50
N SER A 49 12.06 3.54 0.36
CA SER A 49 10.80 4.13 -0.11
C SER A 49 9.60 3.33 0.43
N VAL A 50 8.67 4.04 1.09
CA VAL A 50 7.54 3.42 1.79
C VAL A 50 6.23 4.09 1.37
N MET A 51 5.35 3.35 0.72
CA MET A 51 3.97 3.77 0.52
C MET A 51 3.16 3.46 1.78
N ILE A 52 2.40 4.43 2.26
CA ILE A 52 1.54 4.25 3.43
C ILE A 52 0.10 4.48 2.99
N GLY A 53 -0.75 3.45 3.12
CA GLY A 53 -2.16 3.52 2.79
C GLY A 53 -2.91 4.48 3.71
N GLY A 54 -4.11 4.86 3.29
CA GLY A 54 -4.99 5.73 4.05
C GLY A 54 -5.35 7.03 3.33
N PHE A 55 -6.51 7.56 3.73
CA PHE A 55 -7.03 8.87 3.36
C PHE A 55 -7.54 9.54 4.63
N GLY A 56 -6.80 10.49 5.17
CA GLY A 56 -6.96 10.86 6.57
C GLY A 56 -6.74 9.64 7.45
N ASN A 57 -7.61 9.40 8.42
CA ASN A 57 -7.52 8.24 9.30
C ASN A 57 -8.13 6.96 8.70
N ALA A 58 -8.92 7.08 7.60
CA ALA A 58 -9.58 5.93 6.99
C ALA A 58 -8.56 5.04 6.28
N GLY A 59 -8.40 3.79 6.73
CA GLY A 59 -7.48 2.82 6.12
C GLY A 59 -6.00 3.05 6.44
N MET A 60 -5.68 3.93 7.39
CA MET A 60 -4.31 4.14 7.86
C MET A 60 -3.85 2.93 8.68
N PRO A 61 -2.68 2.35 8.38
CA PRO A 61 -2.11 1.22 9.11
C PRO A 61 -1.34 1.74 10.35
N ALA A 62 -2.07 2.25 11.36
CA ALA A 62 -1.48 2.97 12.49
C ALA A 62 -0.44 2.12 13.25
N GLU A 63 -0.77 0.87 13.52
CA GLU A 63 0.07 -0.03 14.30
C GLU A 63 1.36 -0.41 13.56
N LEU A 64 1.30 -0.55 12.21
CA LEU A 64 2.51 -0.74 11.40
C LEU A 64 3.38 0.52 11.38
N ILE A 65 2.77 1.72 11.40
CA ILE A 65 3.51 2.98 11.47
C ILE A 65 4.20 3.11 12.82
N ASP A 66 3.51 2.82 13.92
CA ASP A 66 4.08 2.85 15.27
C ASP A 66 5.27 1.87 15.40
N CYS A 67 5.11 0.67 14.83
CA CYS A 67 6.18 -0.31 14.77
C CYS A 67 7.37 0.18 13.92
N LEU A 68 7.13 0.83 12.77
CA LEU A 68 8.19 1.41 11.94
C LEU A 68 8.95 2.53 12.68
N ILE A 69 8.26 3.34 13.46
CA ILE A 69 8.89 4.36 14.33
C ILE A 69 9.82 3.68 15.35
N ALA A 70 9.33 2.64 16.03
CA ALA A 70 10.08 1.89 17.04
C ALA A 70 11.27 1.14 16.45
N GLN A 71 11.12 0.54 15.26
CA GLN A 71 12.16 -0.16 14.52
C GLN A 71 13.37 0.75 14.21
N GLY A 72 13.13 2.04 13.94
CA GLY A 72 14.18 3.03 13.92
C GLY A 72 14.70 3.42 12.54
N ALA A 73 14.24 2.85 11.45
CA ALA A 73 14.61 3.25 10.08
C ALA A 73 14.39 4.76 9.87
N LYS A 74 15.32 5.41 9.20
CA LYS A 74 15.37 6.85 8.96
C LYS A 74 15.68 7.15 7.49
N GLU A 75 15.69 8.46 7.14
CA GLU A 75 15.92 8.91 5.76
C GLU A 75 14.88 8.36 4.76
N LEU A 76 13.68 8.01 5.26
CA LEU A 76 12.64 7.39 4.45
C LEU A 76 12.08 8.37 3.41
N THR A 77 11.77 7.84 2.22
CA THR A 77 10.91 8.51 1.24
C THR A 77 9.50 7.96 1.38
N VAL A 78 8.58 8.75 1.87
CA VAL A 78 7.19 8.31 2.12
C VAL A 78 6.26 8.79 1.02
N VAL A 79 5.38 7.93 0.56
CA VAL A 79 4.28 8.25 -0.37
C VAL A 79 2.96 8.04 0.33
N ASN A 80 2.17 9.10 0.46
CA ASN A 80 0.82 9.06 1.03
C ASN A 80 -0.04 10.19 0.42
N ASN A 81 -1.34 10.15 0.62
CA ASN A 81 -2.21 11.23 0.16
C ASN A 81 -1.97 12.56 0.89
N ASN A 82 -1.56 12.52 2.16
CA ASN A 82 -1.30 13.68 3.00
C ASN A 82 -0.02 13.48 3.82
N ALA A 83 0.30 14.41 4.73
CA ALA A 83 1.46 14.34 5.62
C ALA A 83 1.08 14.02 7.08
N GLY A 84 -0.12 13.50 7.30
CA GLY A 84 -0.62 13.21 8.63
C GLY A 84 -1.13 14.43 9.37
N ASN A 85 -1.72 14.19 10.54
CA ASN A 85 -2.35 15.20 11.38
C ASN A 85 -2.13 14.89 12.85
N ALA A 86 -2.07 15.92 13.70
CA ALA A 86 -1.78 15.80 15.13
C ALA A 86 -0.45 15.08 15.44
N ASP A 87 -0.44 14.16 16.41
CA ASP A 87 0.75 13.47 16.93
C ASP A 87 0.67 11.95 16.71
N ALA A 88 -0.12 11.48 15.75
CA ALA A 88 -0.34 10.05 15.52
C ALA A 88 -0.04 9.63 14.08
N GLY A 89 0.19 8.33 13.88
CA GLY A 89 0.38 7.72 12.57
C GLY A 89 1.48 8.42 11.76
N LEU A 90 1.18 8.83 10.52
CA LEU A 90 2.18 9.45 9.63
C LEU A 90 2.74 10.76 10.21
N ALA A 91 1.94 11.57 10.91
CA ALA A 91 2.44 12.79 11.56
C ALA A 91 3.49 12.47 12.64
N ALA A 92 3.28 11.41 13.44
CA ALA A 92 4.24 10.93 14.42
C ALA A 92 5.55 10.44 13.75
N LEU A 93 5.45 9.70 12.65
CA LEU A 93 6.62 9.23 11.87
C LEU A 93 7.46 10.42 11.37
N ILE A 94 6.80 11.46 10.83
CA ILE A 94 7.46 12.70 10.42
C ILE A 94 8.05 13.41 11.63
N GLY A 95 7.29 13.57 12.71
CA GLY A 95 7.71 14.23 13.95
C GLY A 95 8.92 13.57 14.61
N ALA A 96 9.03 12.26 14.52
CA ALA A 96 10.18 11.47 14.97
C ALA A 96 11.44 11.65 14.09
N GLY A 97 11.38 12.47 13.03
CA GLY A 97 12.51 12.72 12.14
C GLY A 97 12.93 11.52 11.31
N ARG A 98 11.99 10.58 11.02
CA ARG A 98 12.28 9.37 10.24
C ARG A 98 12.18 9.61 8.73
N VAL A 99 11.50 10.67 8.30
CA VAL A 99 11.16 10.95 6.90
C VAL A 99 12.05 12.06 6.36
N ARG A 100 12.82 11.77 5.33
CA ARG A 100 13.59 12.74 4.55
C ARG A 100 12.74 13.42 3.48
N LYS A 101 11.91 12.66 2.79
CA LYS A 101 11.07 13.15 1.68
C LYS A 101 9.64 12.62 1.81
N ILE A 102 8.67 13.49 1.57
CA ILE A 102 7.27 13.10 1.40
C ILE A 102 6.77 13.44 -0.02
N ILE A 103 6.12 12.48 -0.65
CA ILE A 103 5.40 12.62 -1.93
C ILE A 103 3.92 12.52 -1.61
N CYS A 104 3.18 13.62 -1.75
CA CYS A 104 1.77 13.65 -1.38
C CYS A 104 0.98 14.70 -2.17
N SER A 105 -0.34 14.65 -2.07
CA SER A 105 -1.23 15.59 -2.77
C SER A 105 -1.71 16.73 -1.88
N PHE A 106 -1.77 16.53 -0.57
CA PHE A 106 -2.30 17.51 0.38
C PHE A 106 -1.52 17.48 1.69
N PRO A 107 -0.33 18.12 1.76
CA PRO A 107 0.58 17.99 2.89
C PRO A 107 0.07 18.65 4.17
N ARG A 108 -0.75 19.70 4.05
CA ARG A 108 -1.16 20.53 5.18
C ARG A 108 -2.65 20.38 5.48
N GLN A 109 -2.96 19.99 6.71
CA GLN A 109 -4.29 19.99 7.31
C GLN A 109 -4.29 20.92 8.54
N THR A 110 -5.40 20.96 9.29
CA THR A 110 -5.54 21.88 10.45
C THR A 110 -4.40 21.71 11.46
N ASP A 111 -4.02 20.47 11.79
CA ASP A 111 -3.07 20.16 12.84
C ASP A 111 -1.78 19.52 12.28
N SER A 112 -1.26 20.06 11.16
CA SER A 112 -0.07 19.52 10.48
C SER A 112 1.24 20.17 10.99
N TRP A 113 1.38 20.40 12.29
CA TRP A 113 2.51 21.10 12.86
C TRP A 113 3.85 20.39 12.67
N HIS A 114 3.91 19.06 12.69
CA HIS A 114 5.15 18.31 12.43
C HIS A 114 5.66 18.55 11.01
N PHE A 115 4.75 18.45 10.02
CA PHE A 115 5.08 18.76 8.64
C PHE A 115 5.56 20.21 8.50
N ASP A 116 4.79 21.18 8.99
CA ASP A 116 5.12 22.61 8.87
C ASP A 116 6.47 22.95 9.50
N LYS A 117 6.74 22.42 10.70
CA LYS A 117 8.00 22.64 11.42
C LYS A 117 9.21 22.12 10.62
N LEU A 118 9.16 20.88 10.15
CA LEU A 118 10.29 20.26 9.46
C LEU A 118 10.47 20.79 8.04
N TYR A 119 9.38 21.02 7.32
CA TYR A 119 9.42 21.59 5.97
C TYR A 119 10.01 23.01 5.98
N ARG A 120 9.55 23.90 6.87
CA ARG A 120 10.09 25.26 7.00
C ARG A 120 11.55 25.29 7.47
N ALA A 121 11.98 24.30 8.24
CA ALA A 121 13.37 24.14 8.65
C ALA A 121 14.29 23.53 7.58
N GLY A 122 13.77 23.21 6.38
CA GLY A 122 14.53 22.55 5.30
C GLY A 122 14.94 21.10 5.62
N LYS A 123 14.29 20.46 6.61
CA LYS A 123 14.59 19.10 7.08
C LYS A 123 13.64 18.04 6.50
N LEU A 124 12.68 18.43 5.70
CA LEU A 124 11.73 17.56 5.03
C LEU A 124 11.54 18.05 3.59
N GLU A 125 11.87 17.21 2.63
CA GLU A 125 11.59 17.47 1.22
C GLU A 125 10.13 17.20 0.92
N LEU A 126 9.50 18.03 0.08
CA LEU A 126 8.14 17.85 -0.42
C LEU A 126 8.15 17.69 -1.94
N GLU A 127 7.53 16.63 -2.42
CA GLU A 127 7.07 16.51 -3.80
C GLU A 127 5.55 16.57 -3.82
N LEU A 128 5.01 17.71 -4.27
CA LEU A 128 3.57 17.91 -4.38
C LEU A 128 3.06 17.38 -5.71
N VAL A 129 2.10 16.44 -5.64
CA VAL A 129 1.51 15.78 -6.81
C VAL A 129 -0.01 15.89 -6.73
N PRO A 130 -0.72 16.34 -7.78
CA PRO A 130 -2.17 16.33 -7.78
C PRO A 130 -2.72 14.95 -7.44
N GLN A 131 -3.77 14.86 -6.63
CA GLN A 131 -4.24 13.59 -6.04
C GLN A 131 -4.54 12.51 -7.09
N GLY A 132 -5.25 12.86 -8.17
CA GLY A 132 -5.52 11.92 -9.26
C GLY A 132 -4.24 11.46 -9.95
N THR A 133 -3.28 12.37 -10.17
CA THR A 133 -1.95 12.02 -10.72
C THR A 133 -1.16 11.15 -9.78
N LEU A 134 -1.21 11.40 -8.47
CA LEU A 134 -0.56 10.56 -7.46
C LEU A 134 -1.10 9.12 -7.51
N ALA A 135 -2.43 8.98 -7.50
CA ALA A 135 -3.07 7.66 -7.61
C ALA A 135 -2.69 6.95 -8.91
N GLU A 136 -2.69 7.66 -10.03
CA GLU A 136 -2.36 7.10 -11.34
C GLU A 136 -0.87 6.75 -11.48
N ARG A 137 0.06 7.54 -10.95
CA ARG A 137 1.48 7.23 -10.91
C ARG A 137 1.77 5.94 -10.12
N ILE A 138 1.07 5.74 -8.99
CA ILE A 138 1.14 4.51 -8.20
C ILE A 138 0.53 3.33 -8.98
N ARG A 139 -0.67 3.52 -9.56
CA ARG A 139 -1.34 2.49 -10.36
C ARG A 139 -0.49 2.06 -11.56
N ALA A 140 0.10 3.03 -12.26
CA ALA A 140 0.99 2.79 -13.40
C ALA A 140 2.16 1.87 -13.02
N ALA A 141 2.79 2.11 -11.87
CA ALA A 141 3.85 1.24 -11.34
C ALA A 141 3.39 -0.21 -11.17
N GLY A 142 2.23 -0.41 -10.53
CA GLY A 142 1.65 -1.74 -10.33
C GLY A 142 1.22 -2.44 -11.62
N ALA A 143 0.94 -1.69 -12.67
CA ALA A 143 0.57 -2.19 -13.99
C ALA A 143 1.77 -2.36 -14.95
N GLY A 144 3.00 -2.05 -14.52
CA GLY A 144 4.19 -2.09 -15.38
C GLY A 144 4.26 -0.96 -16.41
N VAL A 145 3.47 0.12 -16.24
CA VAL A 145 3.51 1.32 -17.07
C VAL A 145 4.52 2.30 -16.49
N GLY A 146 5.62 2.57 -17.20
CA GLY A 146 6.71 3.41 -16.68
C GLY A 146 6.38 4.90 -16.60
N ALA A 147 5.55 5.40 -17.53
CA ALA A 147 5.15 6.79 -17.61
C ALA A 147 3.86 6.95 -18.42
N PHE A 148 3.18 8.08 -18.26
CA PHE A 148 1.97 8.43 -19.01
C PHE A 148 1.82 9.93 -19.14
N PHE A 149 1.07 10.38 -20.13
CA PHE A 149 0.68 11.78 -20.30
C PHE A 149 -0.67 12.04 -19.64
N THR A 150 -0.79 13.14 -18.89
CA THR A 150 -2.03 13.60 -18.24
C THR A 150 -2.25 15.08 -18.50
N PRO A 151 -3.50 15.55 -18.72
CA PRO A 151 -3.79 16.97 -18.82
C PRO A 151 -3.74 17.69 -17.46
N THR A 152 -3.73 16.94 -16.35
CA THR A 152 -3.69 17.50 -15.01
C THR A 152 -2.38 18.24 -14.78
N ALA A 153 -2.48 19.45 -14.23
CA ALA A 153 -1.37 20.38 -13.98
C ALA A 153 -0.71 21.02 -15.21
N PHE A 154 -1.14 20.71 -16.44
CA PHE A 154 -0.64 21.42 -17.63
C PHE A 154 -0.83 22.94 -17.48
N GLY A 155 0.24 23.71 -17.76
CA GLY A 155 0.23 25.18 -17.64
C GLY A 155 0.33 25.71 -16.20
N THR A 156 0.62 24.88 -15.23
CA THR A 156 0.88 25.28 -13.83
C THR A 156 2.34 25.09 -13.44
N GLN A 157 2.75 25.63 -12.29
CA GLN A 157 4.08 25.41 -11.72
C GLN A 157 4.44 23.93 -11.54
N LEU A 158 3.48 23.04 -11.35
CA LEU A 158 3.70 21.61 -11.23
C LEU A 158 4.12 20.93 -12.53
N ALA A 159 3.98 21.62 -13.66
CA ALA A 159 4.45 21.15 -14.97
C ALA A 159 5.85 21.68 -15.34
N GLU A 160 6.41 22.61 -14.56
CA GLU A 160 7.75 23.17 -14.85
C GLU A 160 8.82 22.09 -14.86
N GLY A 161 9.66 22.10 -15.89
CA GLY A 161 10.73 21.12 -16.09
C GLY A 161 10.28 19.73 -16.55
N LYS A 162 8.99 19.49 -16.74
CA LYS A 162 8.46 18.22 -17.25
C LYS A 162 8.23 18.30 -18.77
N GLU A 163 8.37 17.16 -19.45
CA GLU A 163 7.97 17.05 -20.87
C GLU A 163 6.47 17.33 -21.01
N THR A 164 6.13 18.13 -22.00
CA THR A 164 4.73 18.41 -22.35
C THR A 164 4.45 18.01 -23.78
N ARG A 165 3.20 17.62 -24.07
CA ARG A 165 2.77 17.23 -25.40
C ARG A 165 1.30 17.63 -25.62
N GLU A 166 0.99 18.06 -26.82
CA GLU A 166 -0.41 18.22 -27.22
C GLU A 166 -0.95 16.89 -27.73
N ILE A 167 -2.07 16.46 -27.17
CA ILE A 167 -2.76 15.22 -27.54
C ILE A 167 -4.24 15.56 -27.70
N GLY A 168 -4.78 15.35 -28.91
CA GLY A 168 -6.18 15.65 -29.20
C GLY A 168 -6.59 17.13 -28.99
N GLY A 169 -5.67 18.06 -29.28
CA GLY A 169 -5.91 19.51 -29.12
C GLY A 169 -5.84 19.98 -27.65
N ARG A 170 -5.31 19.15 -26.73
CA ARG A 170 -5.19 19.47 -25.32
C ARG A 170 -3.77 19.23 -24.82
N GLY A 171 -3.23 20.19 -24.07
CA GLY A 171 -1.91 20.07 -23.47
C GLY A 171 -1.87 19.00 -22.36
N HIS A 172 -0.81 18.23 -22.35
CA HIS A 172 -0.55 17.15 -21.38
C HIS A 172 0.85 17.29 -20.82
N VAL A 173 1.06 16.74 -19.63
CA VAL A 173 2.35 16.65 -18.91
C VAL A 173 2.72 15.18 -18.78
N LEU A 174 4.00 14.86 -18.99
CA LEU A 174 4.54 13.52 -18.74
C LEU A 174 4.71 13.31 -17.23
N GLU A 175 4.14 12.21 -16.73
CA GLU A 175 4.28 11.78 -15.34
C GLU A 175 4.86 10.37 -15.30
N TYR A 176 5.87 10.18 -14.45
CA TYR A 176 6.51 8.88 -14.25
C TYR A 176 5.83 8.08 -13.15
N ALA A 177 5.80 6.75 -13.30
CA ALA A 177 5.31 5.84 -12.29
C ALA A 177 6.08 5.98 -10.97
N ILE A 178 5.39 5.77 -9.84
CA ILE A 178 6.00 5.75 -8.50
C ILE A 178 6.06 4.31 -8.01
N TYR A 179 7.26 3.78 -7.85
CA TYR A 179 7.55 2.49 -7.23
C TYR A 179 7.98 2.69 -5.78
N ALA A 180 7.85 1.66 -4.95
CA ALA A 180 8.38 1.67 -3.59
C ALA A 180 9.00 0.33 -3.19
N ASP A 181 9.86 0.36 -2.19
CA ASP A 181 10.43 -0.85 -1.60
C ASP A 181 9.38 -1.54 -0.73
N TYR A 182 8.62 -0.76 0.05
CA TYR A 182 7.57 -1.25 0.94
C TYR A 182 6.24 -0.53 0.71
N ALA A 183 5.15 -1.26 0.94
CA ALA A 183 3.83 -0.69 1.14
C ALA A 183 3.26 -1.16 2.48
N LEU A 184 2.91 -0.23 3.35
CA LEU A 184 2.20 -0.49 4.59
C LEU A 184 0.73 -0.16 4.38
N ILE A 185 -0.13 -1.16 4.46
CA ILE A 185 -1.57 -1.00 4.19
C ILE A 185 -2.43 -1.62 5.28
N LYS A 186 -3.69 -1.21 5.33
CA LYS A 186 -4.71 -1.78 6.20
C LYS A 186 -5.81 -2.40 5.36
N ALA A 187 -6.18 -3.65 5.69
CA ALA A 187 -7.32 -4.34 5.09
C ALA A 187 -8.29 -4.83 6.18
N ASP A 188 -9.43 -5.37 5.79
CA ASP A 188 -10.41 -5.90 6.72
C ASP A 188 -10.12 -7.37 7.04
N ARG A 189 -10.05 -8.23 6.00
CA ARG A 189 -9.80 -9.67 6.14
C ARG A 189 -8.70 -10.11 5.18
N ALA A 190 -7.93 -11.12 5.59
CA ALA A 190 -6.95 -11.79 4.75
C ALA A 190 -6.96 -13.30 4.95
N ASP A 191 -6.72 -14.06 3.90
CA ASP A 191 -6.31 -15.45 4.00
C ASP A 191 -4.79 -15.60 4.07
N ARG A 192 -4.28 -16.82 4.31
CA ARG A 192 -2.83 -17.10 4.40
C ARG A 192 -2.06 -16.89 3.10
N TRP A 193 -2.73 -16.79 1.95
CA TRP A 193 -2.12 -16.43 0.68
C TRP A 193 -2.00 -14.92 0.50
N GLY A 194 -2.63 -14.13 1.38
CA GLY A 194 -2.61 -12.68 1.32
C GLY A 194 -3.67 -12.09 0.38
N ASN A 195 -4.73 -12.82 0.05
CA ASN A 195 -5.90 -12.24 -0.60
C ASN A 195 -6.61 -11.31 0.39
N LEU A 196 -6.96 -10.09 -0.05
CA LEU A 196 -7.48 -9.06 0.85
C LEU A 196 -8.88 -8.59 0.46
N THR A 197 -9.72 -8.39 1.48
CA THR A 197 -10.94 -7.61 1.39
C THR A 197 -10.83 -6.33 2.21
N TYR A 198 -11.64 -5.33 1.88
CA TYR A 198 -11.63 -4.03 2.53
C TYR A 198 -13.02 -3.65 3.00
N ARG A 199 -13.08 -2.75 3.99
CA ARG A 199 -14.34 -2.24 4.50
C ARG A 199 -14.53 -0.78 4.10
N LYS A 200 -15.59 -0.50 3.31
CA LYS A 200 -16.00 0.85 2.93
C LYS A 200 -14.83 1.67 2.35
N THR A 201 -14.72 2.93 2.74
CA THR A 201 -13.70 3.88 2.26
C THR A 201 -12.27 3.59 2.76
N ALA A 202 -12.10 2.69 3.73
CA ALA A 202 -10.77 2.26 4.18
C ALA A 202 -9.95 1.55 3.08
N ARG A 203 -10.59 1.15 2.00
CA ARG A 203 -9.93 0.61 0.80
C ARG A 203 -9.00 1.62 0.12
N ASN A 204 -9.48 2.84 -0.15
CA ASN A 204 -8.79 3.98 -0.81
C ASN A 204 -7.51 3.62 -1.60
N PHE A 205 -6.32 4.11 -1.21
CA PHE A 205 -5.06 3.88 -1.92
C PHE A 205 -4.47 2.47 -1.72
N ALA A 206 -4.93 1.69 -0.75
CA ALA A 206 -4.30 0.43 -0.38
C ALA A 206 -4.13 -0.57 -1.55
N PRO A 207 -5.12 -0.82 -2.43
CA PRO A 207 -4.97 -1.77 -3.53
C PRO A 207 -3.90 -1.37 -4.55
N VAL A 208 -3.85 -0.09 -4.93
CA VAL A 208 -2.85 0.38 -5.92
C VAL A 208 -1.45 0.43 -5.32
N MET A 209 -1.31 0.79 -4.04
CA MET A 209 -0.03 0.75 -3.33
C MET A 209 0.49 -0.68 -3.18
N ALA A 210 -0.40 -1.64 -2.89
CA ALA A 210 -0.02 -3.04 -2.78
C ALA A 210 0.63 -3.58 -4.06
N SER A 211 0.15 -3.18 -5.23
CA SER A 211 0.68 -3.63 -6.51
C SER A 211 1.97 -2.93 -6.94
N ALA A 212 2.26 -1.74 -6.37
CA ALA A 212 3.38 -0.88 -6.77
C ALA A 212 4.65 -1.07 -5.94
N ALA A 213 4.59 -1.84 -4.85
CA ALA A 213 5.71 -2.06 -3.95
C ALA A 213 6.33 -3.46 -4.10
N LYS A 214 7.65 -3.55 -3.83
CA LYS A 214 8.36 -4.83 -3.81
C LYS A 214 7.89 -5.73 -2.66
N CYS A 215 7.63 -5.13 -1.48
CA CYS A 215 7.18 -5.83 -0.29
C CYS A 215 5.96 -5.13 0.31
N THR A 216 4.78 -5.71 0.13
CA THR A 216 3.55 -5.23 0.78
C THR A 216 3.34 -5.94 2.11
N VAL A 217 3.26 -5.15 3.17
CA VAL A 217 2.95 -5.55 4.54
C VAL A 217 1.55 -5.05 4.88
N VAL A 218 0.66 -5.93 5.27
CA VAL A 218 -0.73 -5.59 5.58
C VAL A 218 -1.10 -5.93 7.01
N GLN A 219 -1.69 -4.97 7.71
CA GLN A 219 -2.42 -5.24 8.94
C GLN A 219 -3.89 -5.51 8.65
N VAL A 220 -4.45 -6.53 9.29
CA VAL A 220 -5.86 -6.91 9.12
C VAL A 220 -6.57 -7.06 10.45
N ARG A 221 -7.88 -6.83 10.43
CA ARG A 221 -8.75 -7.08 11.58
C ARG A 221 -8.95 -8.58 11.82
N GLU A 222 -9.02 -9.36 10.74
CA GLU A 222 -9.36 -10.78 10.80
C GLU A 222 -8.57 -11.59 9.77
N THR A 223 -8.06 -12.73 10.21
CA THR A 223 -7.51 -13.77 9.31
C THR A 223 -8.53 -14.89 9.16
N VAL A 224 -8.60 -15.44 7.97
CA VAL A 224 -9.56 -16.48 7.61
C VAL A 224 -8.87 -17.66 6.92
N GLU A 225 -9.52 -18.81 6.89
CA GLU A 225 -9.03 -19.98 6.17
C GLU A 225 -9.18 -19.80 4.64
N LEU A 226 -8.36 -20.54 3.90
CA LEU A 226 -8.47 -20.56 2.43
C LEU A 226 -9.86 -21.05 1.99
N GLY A 227 -10.47 -20.28 1.09
CA GLY A 227 -11.80 -20.56 0.57
C GLY A 227 -12.94 -19.93 1.39
N GLU A 228 -12.65 -19.22 2.49
CA GLU A 228 -13.67 -18.48 3.25
C GLU A 228 -13.91 -17.07 2.72
N LEU A 229 -12.94 -16.50 1.98
CA LEU A 229 -13.19 -15.25 1.24
C LEU A 229 -13.98 -15.59 -0.02
N ASP A 230 -15.07 -14.87 -0.23
CA ASP A 230 -15.75 -14.87 -1.53
C ASP A 230 -14.78 -14.27 -2.57
N PRO A 231 -14.40 -15.03 -3.62
CA PRO A 231 -13.46 -14.58 -4.64
C PRO A 231 -13.91 -13.29 -5.34
N GLU A 232 -15.22 -13.05 -5.46
CA GLU A 232 -15.75 -11.83 -6.08
C GLU A 232 -15.54 -10.60 -5.20
N THR A 233 -15.27 -10.77 -3.89
CA THR A 233 -15.01 -9.67 -2.96
C THR A 233 -13.52 -9.40 -2.74
N VAL A 234 -12.63 -10.24 -3.28
CA VAL A 234 -11.18 -10.04 -3.20
C VAL A 234 -10.78 -8.86 -4.09
N VAL A 235 -10.32 -7.80 -3.45
CA VAL A 235 -9.90 -6.55 -4.13
C VAL A 235 -8.40 -6.56 -4.42
N THR A 236 -7.58 -7.05 -3.49
CA THR A 236 -6.14 -7.20 -3.68
C THR A 236 -5.78 -8.68 -3.71
N PRO A 237 -5.39 -9.22 -4.87
CA PRO A 237 -4.90 -10.59 -4.97
C PRO A 237 -3.64 -10.81 -4.15
N GLY A 238 -3.51 -12.00 -3.56
CA GLY A 238 -2.40 -12.35 -2.71
C GLY A 238 -1.01 -12.24 -3.36
N ILE A 239 -0.92 -12.30 -4.69
CA ILE A 239 0.36 -12.14 -5.42
C ILE A 239 1.10 -10.83 -5.07
N PHE A 240 0.36 -9.78 -4.72
CA PHE A 240 0.91 -8.47 -4.37
C PHE A 240 1.30 -8.36 -2.89
N VAL A 241 0.81 -9.26 -2.03
CA VAL A 241 1.04 -9.21 -0.58
C VAL A 241 2.16 -10.16 -0.19
N LYS A 242 3.10 -9.70 0.65
CA LYS A 242 4.21 -10.51 1.16
C LYS A 242 4.03 -10.89 2.62
N ARG A 243 3.46 -10.00 3.44
CA ARG A 243 3.35 -10.17 4.89
C ARG A 243 1.98 -9.73 5.37
N VAL A 244 1.36 -10.57 6.18
CA VAL A 244 0.04 -10.31 6.78
C VAL A 244 0.16 -10.39 8.29
N ILE A 245 -0.33 -9.38 8.99
CA ILE A 245 -0.37 -9.31 10.45
C ILE A 245 -1.82 -9.12 10.89
N LYS A 246 -2.30 -10.03 11.74
CA LYS A 246 -3.55 -9.82 12.46
C LYS A 246 -3.27 -8.97 13.69
N LEU A 247 -4.02 -7.90 13.84
CA LEU A 247 -3.98 -7.05 15.03
C LEU A 247 -5.23 -7.26 15.86
N HIS A 248 -5.07 -7.12 17.15
CA HIS A 248 -6.12 -7.35 18.16
C HIS A 248 -6.95 -6.12 18.44
#